data_930287fc03fa700e4c83b8159a17cf31
#
_entry.id   930287fc03fa700e4c83b8159a17cf31
#
_cell.length_a   1.000
_cell.length_b   1.000
_cell.length_c   1.000
_cell.angle_alpha   90.00
_cell.angle_beta   90.00
_cell.angle_gamma   90.00
#
_symmetry.space_group_name_H-M   'P 1'
#
loop_
_entity.id
_entity.type
_entity.pdbx_description
1 polymer ?
#
loop_
_entity_poly.entity_id
_entity_poly.type
_entity_poly.pdbx_seq_one_letter_code
_entity_poly.pdbx_strand_id
1 'polypeptide(L)'
;MHTTTTSLLFLGLCLVGLLGCDSSRAADLTPTEARWLKAAWPVLLHARDTGMPMDIVVQPQPTPGLPPMAMAFIEGRCKLVFSMRGNPEVLSSMERLPQELFDAALQLMAAHELGHCQRHVSGAWQVLPAGRVEPPRHAGLVRGGLEARLLAELADVQAVRREEGHADLVGLAWTRLHHPALYTRVHAWLLAERSLGRVVGSHHDTLAWVRLAAKSDQLAAGSIFAAADALWVSGLDAEP
;
A
#
# COMPACT_ATOMS: atom_id res chain seq x y z
N MET A 1 35.17 15.05 76.84
CA MET A 1 34.32 15.93 76.02
C MET A 1 33.63 15.04 75.02
N HIS A 2 32.36 14.61 75.32
CA HIS A 2 31.54 13.73 74.49
C HIS A 2 30.52 14.60 73.77
N THR A 3 30.52 14.57 72.44
CA THR A 3 29.46 15.12 71.62
C THR A 3 28.64 13.98 71.00
N THR A 4 27.45 13.83 71.51
CA THR A 4 26.41 12.89 71.02
C THR A 4 25.75 13.49 69.79
N THR A 5 25.83 12.78 68.66
CA THR A 5 25.13 13.12 67.43
C THR A 5 23.79 12.32 67.37
N THR A 6 22.73 13.05 67.36
CA THR A 6 21.34 12.49 67.29
C THR A 6 21.01 12.26 65.82
N SER A 7 20.76 10.99 65.43
CA SER A 7 20.23 10.62 64.13
C SER A 7 18.74 10.76 64.08
N LEU A 8 18.25 11.63 63.20
CA LEU A 8 16.85 11.77 62.84
C LEU A 8 16.53 10.79 61.73
N LEU A 9 15.72 9.77 62.03
CA LEU A 9 15.09 8.88 61.05
C LEU A 9 13.96 9.60 60.34
N PHE A 10 14.12 9.91 59.05
CA PHE A 10 13.03 10.31 58.19
C PHE A 10 12.33 9.05 57.66
N LEU A 11 11.11 8.78 58.12
CA LEU A 11 10.21 7.81 57.55
C LEU A 11 9.63 8.39 56.28
N GLY A 12 10.19 8.05 55.09
CA GLY A 12 9.62 8.38 53.78
C GLY A 12 8.46 7.47 53.47
N LEU A 13 7.26 8.03 53.51
CA LEU A 13 6.04 7.40 53.07
C LEU A 13 6.02 7.30 51.56
N CYS A 14 6.40 6.15 50.98
CA CYS A 14 6.25 5.88 49.56
C CYS A 14 4.76 5.73 49.22
N LEU A 15 4.13 6.80 48.74
CA LEU A 15 2.87 6.73 48.02
C LEU A 15 3.13 6.03 46.69
N VAL A 16 2.85 4.72 46.61
CA VAL A 16 2.79 3.99 45.36
C VAL A 16 1.51 4.45 44.64
N GLY A 17 1.66 5.46 43.80
CA GLY A 17 0.64 5.83 42.84
C GLY A 17 0.45 4.64 41.87
N LEU A 18 -0.64 3.94 42.03
CA LEU A 18 -1.19 3.03 41.03
C LEU A 18 -1.51 3.86 39.78
N LEU A 19 -0.51 4.06 38.93
CA LEU A 19 -0.73 4.44 37.54
C LEU A 19 -1.50 3.27 36.91
N GLY A 20 -2.81 3.42 36.84
CA GLY A 20 -3.66 2.53 36.06
C GLY A 20 -3.09 2.51 34.64
N CYS A 21 -2.47 1.42 34.26
CA CYS A 21 -2.32 1.09 32.86
C CYS A 21 -3.74 0.94 32.33
N ASP A 22 -4.28 2.00 31.75
CA ASP A 22 -5.39 1.88 30.83
C ASP A 22 -4.91 0.95 29.73
N SER A 23 -5.21 -0.32 29.86
CA SER A 23 -5.12 -1.28 28.79
C SER A 23 -6.04 -0.72 27.70
N SER A 24 -5.45 -0.06 26.71
CA SER A 24 -6.20 0.37 25.52
C SER A 24 -6.77 -0.91 24.92
N ARG A 25 -8.00 -1.21 25.25
CA ARG A 25 -8.73 -2.32 24.66
C ARG A 25 -8.75 -2.04 23.16
N ALA A 26 -8.11 -2.92 22.36
CA ALA A 26 -8.25 -2.87 20.93
C ALA A 26 -9.75 -2.79 20.62
N ALA A 27 -10.16 -1.74 19.92
CA ALA A 27 -11.57 -1.58 19.59
C ALA A 27 -12.00 -2.76 18.70
N ASP A 28 -13.15 -3.35 19.01
CA ASP A 28 -13.68 -4.45 18.19
C ASP A 28 -13.84 -3.98 16.74
N LEU A 29 -13.57 -4.87 15.80
CA LEU A 29 -13.77 -4.61 14.38
C LEU A 29 -15.26 -4.39 14.09
N THR A 30 -15.57 -3.39 13.29
CA THR A 30 -16.91 -3.26 12.73
C THR A 30 -17.20 -4.42 11.75
N PRO A 31 -18.48 -4.73 11.45
CA PRO A 31 -18.82 -5.76 10.47
C PRO A 31 -18.16 -5.53 9.10
N THR A 32 -18.03 -4.27 8.67
CA THR A 32 -17.38 -3.88 7.42
C THR A 32 -15.87 -4.14 7.48
N GLU A 33 -15.20 -3.71 8.54
CA GLU A 33 -13.76 -3.98 8.75
C GLU A 33 -13.48 -5.49 8.78
N ALA A 34 -14.30 -6.27 9.51
CA ALA A 34 -14.17 -7.72 9.58
C ALA A 34 -14.38 -8.39 8.20
N ARG A 35 -15.35 -7.91 7.41
CA ARG A 35 -15.62 -8.42 6.06
C ARG A 35 -14.44 -8.16 5.11
N TRP A 36 -13.88 -6.95 5.12
CA TRP A 36 -12.74 -6.59 4.28
C TRP A 36 -11.49 -7.36 4.66
N LEU A 37 -11.18 -7.44 5.95
CA LEU A 37 -10.05 -8.20 6.46
C LEU A 37 -10.18 -9.70 6.09
N LYS A 38 -11.39 -10.28 6.23
CA LYS A 38 -11.65 -11.65 5.83
C LYS A 38 -11.42 -11.87 4.33
N ALA A 39 -11.87 -10.95 3.49
CA ALA A 39 -11.66 -11.05 2.04
C ALA A 39 -10.17 -10.95 1.67
N ALA A 40 -9.40 -10.05 2.32
CA ALA A 40 -7.96 -9.90 2.10
C ALA A 40 -7.11 -11.04 2.69
N TRP A 41 -7.68 -11.87 3.57
CA TRP A 41 -6.95 -12.85 4.36
C TRP A 41 -6.06 -13.82 3.55
N PRO A 42 -6.46 -14.35 2.38
CA PRO A 42 -5.60 -15.21 1.56
C PRO A 42 -4.28 -14.52 1.16
N VAL A 43 -4.31 -13.23 0.85
CA VAL A 43 -3.11 -12.44 0.51
C VAL A 43 -2.21 -12.26 1.74
N LEU A 44 -2.80 -12.01 2.91
CA LEU A 44 -2.06 -11.89 4.17
C LEU A 44 -1.37 -13.20 4.56
N LEU A 45 -2.03 -14.33 4.34
CA LEU A 45 -1.43 -15.65 4.53
C LEU A 45 -0.24 -15.85 3.57
N HIS A 46 -0.40 -15.48 2.30
CA HIS A 46 0.70 -15.55 1.32
C HIS A 46 1.89 -14.69 1.73
N ALA A 47 1.66 -13.45 2.18
CA ALA A 47 2.72 -12.57 2.70
C ALA A 47 3.48 -13.23 3.87
N ARG A 48 2.76 -13.82 4.83
CA ARG A 48 3.35 -14.55 5.95
C ARG A 48 4.16 -15.75 5.47
N ASP A 49 3.59 -16.58 4.59
CA ASP A 49 4.20 -17.84 4.13
C ASP A 49 5.43 -17.59 3.24
N THR A 50 5.51 -16.41 2.61
CA THR A 50 6.70 -15.95 1.87
C THR A 50 7.68 -15.14 2.73
N GLY A 51 7.42 -15.00 4.04
CA GLY A 51 8.32 -14.35 4.98
C GLY A 51 8.34 -12.81 4.86
N MET A 52 7.33 -12.19 4.24
CA MET A 52 7.25 -10.73 4.19
C MET A 52 6.93 -10.14 5.56
N PRO A 53 7.67 -9.12 6.00
CA PRO A 53 7.48 -8.50 7.32
C PRO A 53 6.28 -7.55 7.31
N MET A 54 5.05 -8.10 7.32
CA MET A 54 3.81 -7.35 7.22
C MET A 54 3.02 -7.35 8.52
N ASP A 55 2.63 -6.18 9.00
CA ASP A 55 1.72 -5.95 10.10
C ASP A 55 0.35 -5.50 9.56
N ILE A 56 -0.72 -5.78 10.30
CA ILE A 56 -2.08 -5.33 9.97
C ILE A 56 -2.45 -4.21 10.94
N VAL A 57 -2.88 -3.08 10.40
CA VAL A 57 -3.35 -1.93 11.17
C VAL A 57 -4.79 -1.62 10.76
N VAL A 58 -5.69 -1.54 11.74
CA VAL A 58 -7.08 -1.10 11.51
C VAL A 58 -7.31 0.18 12.30
N GLN A 59 -7.65 1.26 11.61
CA GLN A 59 -7.78 2.58 12.21
C GLN A 59 -8.97 3.37 11.68
N PRO A 60 -9.50 4.35 12.44
CA PRO A 60 -10.45 5.32 11.93
C PRO A 60 -9.80 6.25 10.89
N GLN A 61 -10.57 6.69 9.90
CA GLN A 61 -10.12 7.69 8.92
C GLN A 61 -11.28 8.59 8.51
N PRO A 62 -11.49 9.71 9.20
CA PRO A 62 -12.57 10.63 8.86
C PRO A 62 -12.24 11.61 7.72
N THR A 63 -10.98 11.65 7.28
CA THR A 63 -10.55 12.59 6.22
C THR A 63 -10.95 12.07 4.85
N PRO A 64 -11.73 12.84 4.06
CA PRO A 64 -12.07 12.47 2.68
C PRO A 64 -10.85 12.37 1.78
N GLY A 65 -10.97 11.55 0.71
CA GLY A 65 -9.94 11.41 -0.32
C GLY A 65 -8.78 10.46 0.03
N LEU A 66 -8.82 9.82 1.22
CA LEU A 66 -7.84 8.80 1.59
C LEU A 66 -8.37 7.39 1.30
N PRO A 67 -7.55 6.48 0.74
CA PRO A 67 -7.99 5.16 0.38
C PRO A 67 -8.38 4.34 1.62
N PRO A 68 -9.39 3.44 1.50
CA PRO A 68 -9.78 2.55 2.60
C PRO A 68 -8.71 1.51 2.97
N MET A 69 -7.83 1.19 2.04
CA MET A 69 -6.72 0.27 2.19
C MET A 69 -5.48 0.90 1.59
N ALA A 70 -4.35 0.82 2.31
CA ALA A 70 -3.07 1.34 1.86
C ALA A 70 -1.91 0.60 2.54
N MET A 71 -0.73 0.65 1.93
CA MET A 71 0.50 0.15 2.53
C MET A 71 1.36 1.32 3.04
N ALA A 72 1.93 1.16 4.23
CA ALA A 72 3.00 2.00 4.74
C ALA A 72 4.25 1.14 5.01
N PHE A 73 5.43 1.68 4.72
CA PHE A 73 6.70 1.04 5.04
C PHE A 73 7.40 1.82 6.15
N ILE A 74 7.50 1.23 7.33
CA ILE A 74 8.01 1.91 8.54
C ILE A 74 8.97 0.96 9.26
N GLU A 75 10.18 1.41 9.53
CA GLU A 75 11.19 0.65 10.28
C GLU A 75 11.47 -0.75 9.70
N GLY A 76 11.56 -0.84 8.37
CA GLY A 76 11.83 -2.10 7.66
C GLY A 76 10.64 -3.08 7.60
N ARG A 77 9.45 -2.66 8.00
CA ARG A 77 8.24 -3.48 8.01
C ARG A 77 7.12 -2.81 7.21
N CYS A 78 6.40 -3.63 6.48
CA CYS A 78 5.17 -3.21 5.82
C CYS A 78 4.01 -3.18 6.82
N LYS A 79 3.14 -2.19 6.68
CA LYS A 79 1.90 -2.09 7.44
C LYS A 79 0.75 -2.00 6.45
N LEU A 80 -0.05 -3.06 6.36
CA LEU A 80 -1.31 -3.00 5.62
C LEU A 80 -2.35 -2.29 6.49
N VAL A 81 -2.72 -1.09 6.08
CA VAL A 81 -3.57 -0.19 6.85
C VAL A 81 -4.99 -0.23 6.28
N PHE A 82 -5.94 -0.63 7.12
CA PHE A 82 -7.37 -0.52 6.85
C PHE A 82 -7.91 0.75 7.54
N SER A 83 -8.15 1.79 6.76
CA SER A 83 -8.60 3.11 7.20
C SER A 83 -10.09 3.28 6.87
N MET A 84 -10.96 2.55 7.56
CA MET A 84 -12.34 2.36 7.13
C MET A 84 -13.37 3.10 7.98
N ARG A 85 -13.15 3.15 9.31
CA ARG A 85 -14.14 3.72 10.24
C ARG A 85 -14.25 5.22 10.08
N GLY A 86 -15.43 5.69 9.64
CA GLY A 86 -15.67 7.10 9.34
C GLY A 86 -15.10 7.57 8.00
N ASN A 87 -14.49 6.68 7.21
CA ASN A 87 -13.97 7.01 5.88
C ASN A 87 -15.12 7.02 4.84
N PRO A 88 -15.43 8.16 4.23
CA PRO A 88 -16.50 8.25 3.23
C PRO A 88 -16.21 7.45 1.96
N GLU A 89 -14.93 7.20 1.64
CA GLU A 89 -14.53 6.46 0.44
C GLU A 89 -14.89 4.97 0.51
N VAL A 90 -15.13 4.42 1.71
CA VAL A 90 -15.57 3.04 1.88
C VAL A 90 -16.91 2.79 1.21
N LEU A 91 -17.89 3.69 1.43
CA LEU A 91 -19.24 3.54 0.85
C LEU A 91 -19.18 3.67 -0.68
N SER A 92 -18.50 4.71 -1.19
CA SER A 92 -18.38 4.94 -2.62
C SER A 92 -17.65 3.80 -3.34
N SER A 93 -16.63 3.21 -2.74
CA SER A 93 -15.93 2.05 -3.28
C SER A 93 -16.82 0.80 -3.29
N MET A 94 -17.60 0.58 -2.24
CA MET A 94 -18.51 -0.57 -2.17
C MET A 94 -19.67 -0.47 -3.15
N GLU A 95 -20.18 0.73 -3.42
CA GLU A 95 -21.25 0.95 -4.41
C GLU A 95 -20.80 0.65 -5.85
N ARG A 96 -19.54 0.94 -6.16
CA ARG A 96 -18.95 0.67 -7.49
C ARG A 96 -18.48 -0.77 -7.67
N LEU A 97 -18.33 -1.52 -6.59
CA LEU A 97 -17.83 -2.90 -6.64
C LEU A 97 -18.98 -3.90 -6.76
N PRO A 98 -19.09 -4.63 -7.89
CA PRO A 98 -20.10 -5.67 -8.05
C PRO A 98 -19.96 -6.73 -6.94
N GLN A 99 -21.08 -7.09 -6.31
CA GLN A 99 -21.10 -7.97 -5.14
C GLN A 99 -20.44 -9.33 -5.42
N GLU A 100 -20.58 -9.87 -6.63
CA GLU A 100 -20.02 -11.14 -7.05
C GLU A 100 -18.50 -11.07 -7.33
N LEU A 101 -17.92 -9.87 -7.40
CA LEU A 101 -16.48 -9.65 -7.53
C LEU A 101 -15.82 -9.26 -6.19
N PHE A 102 -16.62 -9.10 -5.13
CA PHE A 102 -16.17 -8.49 -3.88
C PHE A 102 -14.86 -9.13 -3.35
N ASP A 103 -14.85 -10.44 -3.14
CA ASP A 103 -13.67 -11.11 -2.57
C ASP A 103 -12.46 -11.04 -3.51
N ALA A 104 -12.67 -11.25 -4.82
CA ALA A 104 -11.59 -11.21 -5.80
C ALA A 104 -11.00 -9.80 -5.94
N ALA A 105 -11.83 -8.76 -5.94
CA ALA A 105 -11.40 -7.36 -6.02
C ALA A 105 -10.68 -6.92 -4.73
N LEU A 106 -11.17 -7.31 -3.56
CA LEU A 106 -10.50 -7.03 -2.29
C LEU A 106 -9.14 -7.74 -2.20
N GLN A 107 -9.04 -8.97 -2.71
CA GLN A 107 -7.76 -9.66 -2.81
C GLN A 107 -6.83 -9.00 -3.83
N LEU A 108 -7.34 -8.52 -4.97
CA LEU A 108 -6.56 -7.71 -5.89
C LEU A 108 -5.99 -6.47 -5.20
N MET A 109 -6.82 -5.71 -4.47
CA MET A 109 -6.37 -4.53 -3.73
C MET A 109 -5.30 -4.88 -2.68
N ALA A 110 -5.52 -5.94 -1.88
CA ALA A 110 -4.54 -6.37 -0.90
C ALA A 110 -3.22 -6.85 -1.55
N ALA A 111 -3.29 -7.52 -2.71
CA ALA A 111 -2.12 -7.95 -3.46
C ALA A 111 -1.40 -6.75 -4.14
N HIS A 112 -2.11 -5.70 -4.52
CA HIS A 112 -1.54 -4.43 -4.93
C HIS A 112 -0.66 -3.85 -3.80
N GLU A 113 -1.20 -3.75 -2.59
CA GLU A 113 -0.44 -3.28 -1.42
C GLU A 113 0.77 -4.20 -1.10
N LEU A 114 0.60 -5.51 -1.33
CA LEU A 114 1.70 -6.47 -1.20
C LEU A 114 2.79 -6.23 -2.26
N GLY A 115 2.43 -5.78 -3.44
CA GLY A 115 3.36 -5.35 -4.49
C GLY A 115 4.26 -4.21 -4.02
N HIS A 116 3.69 -3.17 -3.43
CA HIS A 116 4.46 -2.07 -2.82
C HIS A 116 5.39 -2.59 -1.71
N CYS A 117 4.89 -3.46 -0.83
CA CYS A 117 5.69 -4.07 0.22
C CYS A 117 6.90 -4.79 -0.35
N GLN A 118 6.72 -5.63 -1.35
CA GLN A 118 7.79 -6.39 -2.00
C GLN A 118 8.86 -5.46 -2.58
N ARG A 119 8.49 -4.39 -3.26
CA ARG A 119 9.41 -3.40 -3.82
C ARG A 119 10.23 -2.70 -2.74
N HIS A 120 9.62 -2.33 -1.61
CA HIS A 120 10.33 -1.74 -0.47
C HIS A 120 11.29 -2.73 0.19
N VAL A 121 10.85 -3.94 0.50
CA VAL A 121 11.64 -4.96 1.20
C VAL A 121 12.83 -5.41 0.35
N SER A 122 12.66 -5.51 -0.96
CA SER A 122 13.74 -5.89 -1.90
C SER A 122 14.70 -4.74 -2.21
N GLY A 123 14.45 -3.51 -1.75
CA GLY A 123 15.23 -2.32 -2.11
C GLY A 123 15.01 -1.86 -3.55
N ALA A 124 13.96 -2.33 -4.20
CA ALA A 124 13.63 -1.98 -5.59
C ALA A 124 12.66 -0.79 -5.71
N TRP A 125 12.22 -0.21 -4.59
CA TRP A 125 11.30 0.93 -4.60
C TRP A 125 11.89 2.11 -5.38
N GLN A 126 11.17 2.56 -6.40
CA GLN A 126 11.56 3.62 -7.34
C GLN A 126 12.86 3.36 -8.13
N VAL A 127 13.31 2.09 -8.16
CA VAL A 127 14.48 1.69 -8.95
C VAL A 127 14.02 1.16 -10.31
N LEU A 128 14.55 1.76 -11.39
CA LEU A 128 14.32 1.30 -12.75
C LEU A 128 15.14 0.04 -13.05
N PRO A 129 14.67 -0.84 -13.95
CA PRO A 129 15.41 -1.99 -14.41
C PRO A 129 16.77 -1.58 -15.04
N ALA A 130 17.76 -2.49 -14.95
CA ALA A 130 19.07 -2.27 -15.54
C ALA A 130 18.96 -1.91 -17.03
N GLY A 131 19.72 -0.90 -17.44
CA GLY A 131 19.71 -0.39 -18.82
C GLY A 131 18.64 0.68 -19.10
N ARG A 132 17.76 0.96 -18.15
CA ARG A 132 16.86 2.12 -18.23
C ARG A 132 17.44 3.27 -17.43
N VAL A 133 17.41 4.43 -18.05
CA VAL A 133 17.87 5.68 -17.43
C VAL A 133 16.63 6.55 -17.25
N GLU A 134 16.50 7.19 -16.08
CA GLU A 134 15.57 8.31 -15.94
C GLU A 134 15.81 9.27 -17.10
N PRO A 135 14.77 9.75 -17.81
CA PRO A 135 14.93 10.83 -18.76
C PRO A 135 15.67 11.96 -18.03
N PRO A 136 16.70 12.57 -18.64
CA PRO A 136 17.51 13.55 -17.95
C PRO A 136 16.58 14.58 -17.33
N ARG A 137 16.53 14.63 -16.02
CA ARG A 137 15.90 15.71 -15.27
C ARG A 137 16.55 16.94 -15.81
N HIS A 138 15.92 17.65 -16.72
CA HIS A 138 16.44 18.75 -17.56
C HIS A 138 17.68 19.44 -16.93
N ALA A 139 18.82 18.78 -17.00
CA ALA A 139 20.07 19.17 -16.35
C ALA A 139 20.63 20.52 -16.86
N GLY A 140 20.01 21.07 -17.89
CA GLY A 140 20.39 22.34 -18.51
C GLY A 140 19.60 23.58 -18.05
N LEU A 141 18.50 23.43 -17.29
CA LEU A 141 17.63 24.57 -16.94
C LEU A 141 17.61 24.91 -15.46
N VAL A 142 18.37 24.22 -14.60
CA VAL A 142 18.35 24.45 -13.16
C VAL A 142 19.25 25.64 -12.79
N ARG A 143 18.76 26.83 -13.00
CA ARG A 143 19.15 28.00 -12.22
C ARG A 143 18.16 28.10 -11.04
N GLY A 144 18.55 27.53 -9.93
CA GLY A 144 17.96 27.47 -8.61
C GLY A 144 16.57 28.12 -8.37
N GLY A 145 15.68 27.43 -7.66
CA GLY A 145 14.44 28.00 -7.18
C GLY A 145 13.20 27.13 -7.48
N LEU A 146 12.10 27.76 -7.86
CA LEU A 146 10.79 27.15 -8.05
C LEU A 146 10.80 26.07 -9.14
N GLU A 147 11.49 26.31 -10.26
CA GLU A 147 11.56 25.37 -11.37
C GLU A 147 12.21 24.03 -10.99
N ALA A 148 13.31 24.06 -10.24
CA ALA A 148 13.98 22.84 -9.74
C ALA A 148 13.08 22.03 -8.82
N ARG A 149 12.26 22.70 -7.99
CA ARG A 149 11.29 22.05 -7.09
C ARG A 149 10.17 21.39 -7.89
N LEU A 150 9.59 22.10 -8.88
CA LEU A 150 8.56 21.53 -9.74
C LEU A 150 9.05 20.31 -10.52
N LEU A 151 10.27 20.35 -11.04
CA LEU A 151 10.86 19.21 -11.75
C LEU A 151 11.10 18.01 -10.81
N ALA A 152 11.52 18.25 -9.57
CA ALA A 152 11.65 17.21 -8.57
C ALA A 152 10.29 16.58 -8.22
N GLU A 153 9.27 17.40 -7.99
CA GLU A 153 7.91 16.94 -7.70
C GLU A 153 7.33 16.11 -8.88
N LEU A 154 7.55 16.55 -10.11
CA LEU A 154 7.13 15.80 -11.30
C LEU A 154 7.85 14.44 -11.41
N ALA A 155 9.15 14.40 -11.10
CA ALA A 155 9.91 13.16 -11.10
C ALA A 155 9.42 12.18 -10.02
N ASP A 156 9.09 12.69 -8.82
CA ASP A 156 8.52 11.90 -7.73
C ASP A 156 7.13 11.34 -8.11
N VAL A 157 6.28 12.17 -8.71
CA VAL A 157 4.96 11.72 -9.22
C VAL A 157 5.13 10.61 -10.25
N GLN A 158 6.09 10.75 -11.15
CA GLN A 158 6.38 9.75 -12.18
C GLN A 158 6.90 8.44 -11.58
N ALA A 159 7.81 8.53 -10.63
CA ALA A 159 8.35 7.35 -9.93
C ALA A 159 7.26 6.60 -9.16
N VAL A 160 6.41 7.32 -8.43
CA VAL A 160 5.27 6.71 -7.72
C VAL A 160 4.27 6.09 -8.70
N ARG A 161 3.94 6.74 -9.81
CA ARG A 161 3.06 6.17 -10.85
C ARG A 161 3.56 4.82 -11.36
N ARG A 162 4.87 4.66 -11.55
CA ARG A 162 5.49 3.40 -11.96
C ARG A 162 5.32 2.31 -10.91
N GLU A 163 5.47 2.66 -9.63
CA GLU A 163 5.22 1.74 -8.51
C GLU A 163 3.73 1.33 -8.44
N GLU A 164 2.81 2.26 -8.65
CA GLU A 164 1.38 1.99 -8.75
C GLU A 164 1.07 1.03 -9.93
N GLY A 165 1.71 1.25 -11.09
CA GLY A 165 1.59 0.37 -12.24
C GLY A 165 2.09 -1.05 -11.95
N HIS A 166 3.22 -1.18 -11.26
CA HIS A 166 3.72 -2.48 -10.80
C HIS A 166 2.75 -3.15 -9.84
N ALA A 167 2.24 -2.41 -8.85
CA ALA A 167 1.32 -2.93 -7.85
C ALA A 167 -0.02 -3.39 -8.47
N ASP A 168 -0.57 -2.67 -9.44
CA ASP A 168 -1.75 -3.10 -10.20
C ASP A 168 -1.49 -4.42 -10.93
N LEU A 169 -0.31 -4.60 -11.50
CA LEU A 169 0.07 -5.86 -12.15
C LEU A 169 0.21 -7.02 -11.15
N VAL A 170 0.72 -6.79 -9.95
CA VAL A 170 0.76 -7.79 -8.87
C VAL A 170 -0.66 -8.20 -8.47
N GLY A 171 -1.57 -7.23 -8.32
CA GLY A 171 -2.99 -7.50 -8.05
C GLY A 171 -3.66 -8.33 -9.14
N LEU A 172 -3.37 -8.03 -10.41
CA LEU A 172 -3.88 -8.79 -11.55
C LEU A 172 -3.23 -10.19 -11.65
N ALA A 173 -1.95 -10.33 -11.36
CA ALA A 173 -1.27 -11.62 -11.31
C ALA A 173 -1.85 -12.52 -10.19
N TRP A 174 -2.15 -11.94 -9.03
CA TRP A 174 -2.90 -12.61 -7.96
C TRP A 174 -4.26 -13.10 -8.44
N THR A 175 -5.03 -12.21 -9.08
CA THR A 175 -6.37 -12.53 -9.59
C THR A 175 -6.32 -13.67 -10.62
N ARG A 176 -5.33 -13.64 -11.51
CA ARG A 176 -5.14 -14.73 -12.48
C ARG A 176 -4.90 -16.06 -11.78
N LEU A 177 -4.07 -16.08 -10.74
CA LEU A 177 -3.67 -17.29 -10.04
C LEU A 177 -4.82 -17.86 -9.18
N HIS A 178 -5.53 -17.00 -8.46
CA HIS A 178 -6.51 -17.43 -7.44
C HIS A 178 -7.97 -17.33 -7.90
N HIS A 179 -8.25 -16.50 -8.90
CA HIS A 179 -9.62 -16.28 -9.44
C HIS A 179 -9.64 -16.30 -10.96
N PRO A 180 -9.07 -17.33 -11.64
CA PRO A 180 -8.92 -17.33 -13.11
C PRO A 180 -10.24 -17.17 -13.85
N ALA A 181 -11.34 -17.74 -13.34
CA ALA A 181 -12.67 -17.61 -13.92
C ALA A 181 -13.26 -16.18 -13.84
N LEU A 182 -12.76 -15.36 -12.91
CA LEU A 182 -13.20 -13.99 -12.72
C LEU A 182 -12.23 -12.96 -13.33
N TYR A 183 -11.09 -13.39 -13.86
CA TYR A 183 -10.01 -12.51 -14.30
C TYR A 183 -10.51 -11.38 -15.22
N THR A 184 -11.18 -11.72 -16.29
CA THR A 184 -11.67 -10.74 -17.29
C THR A 184 -12.59 -9.69 -16.65
N ARG A 185 -13.42 -10.09 -15.72
CA ARG A 185 -14.37 -9.19 -15.05
C ARG A 185 -13.68 -8.29 -14.03
N VAL A 186 -12.75 -8.85 -13.25
CA VAL A 186 -11.93 -8.09 -12.28
C VAL A 186 -11.01 -7.11 -13.00
N HIS A 187 -10.38 -7.54 -14.11
CA HIS A 187 -9.58 -6.64 -14.96
C HIS A 187 -10.43 -5.49 -15.52
N ALA A 188 -11.64 -5.77 -16.03
CA ALA A 188 -12.54 -4.73 -16.54
C ALA A 188 -12.96 -3.74 -15.44
N TRP A 189 -13.21 -4.25 -14.22
CA TRP A 189 -13.49 -3.40 -13.05
C TRP A 189 -12.29 -2.51 -12.71
N LEU A 190 -11.08 -3.05 -12.61
CA LEU A 190 -9.88 -2.25 -12.32
C LEU A 190 -9.63 -1.20 -13.41
N LEU A 191 -9.81 -1.56 -14.68
CA LEU A 191 -9.70 -0.63 -15.80
C LEU A 191 -10.69 0.53 -15.67
N ALA A 192 -11.92 0.26 -15.25
CA ALA A 192 -12.93 1.28 -15.00
C ALA A 192 -12.56 2.18 -13.81
N GLU A 193 -12.09 1.61 -12.68
CA GLU A 193 -11.64 2.38 -11.51
C GLU A 193 -10.47 3.29 -11.86
N ARG A 194 -9.48 2.82 -12.60
CA ARG A 194 -8.32 3.63 -13.03
C ARG A 194 -8.68 4.67 -14.11
N SER A 195 -9.83 4.51 -14.77
CA SER A 195 -10.35 5.48 -15.74
C SER A 195 -11.22 6.56 -15.08
N LEU A 196 -11.78 6.28 -13.90
CA LEU A 196 -12.68 7.17 -13.20
C LEU A 196 -11.93 8.41 -12.69
N GLY A 197 -12.33 9.60 -13.16
CA GLY A 197 -11.67 10.85 -12.76
C GLY A 197 -10.18 10.94 -13.10
N ARG A 198 -9.73 10.18 -14.09
CA ARG A 198 -8.32 10.10 -14.49
C ARG A 198 -7.73 11.49 -14.75
N VAL A 199 -6.60 11.76 -14.10
CA VAL A 199 -5.72 12.89 -14.40
C VAL A 199 -4.45 12.32 -15.04
N VAL A 200 -4.22 12.65 -16.31
CA VAL A 200 -3.07 12.17 -17.08
C VAL A 200 -1.76 12.52 -16.37
N GLY A 201 -0.89 11.54 -16.17
CA GLY A 201 0.39 11.71 -15.52
C GLY A 201 0.35 11.77 -13.99
N SER A 202 -0.83 11.65 -13.34
CA SER A 202 -0.92 11.53 -11.88
C SER A 202 -0.39 10.18 -11.38
N HIS A 203 -0.20 10.05 -10.06
CA HIS A 203 0.26 8.81 -9.43
C HIS A 203 -0.58 7.57 -9.84
N HIS A 204 -1.90 7.73 -9.91
CA HIS A 204 -2.83 6.64 -10.23
C HIS A 204 -3.14 6.47 -11.71
N ASP A 205 -2.43 7.18 -12.60
CA ASP A 205 -2.54 6.99 -14.05
C ASP A 205 -1.78 5.76 -14.53
N THR A 206 -2.27 4.57 -14.17
CA THR A 206 -1.64 3.28 -14.44
C THR A 206 -2.24 2.55 -15.64
N LEU A 207 -3.11 3.19 -16.41
CA LEU A 207 -3.85 2.57 -17.53
C LEU A 207 -2.94 1.90 -18.56
N ALA A 208 -1.71 2.38 -18.77
CA ALA A 208 -0.76 1.76 -19.66
C ALA A 208 -0.49 0.30 -19.25
N TRP A 209 -0.18 0.06 -17.99
CA TRP A 209 0.09 -1.27 -17.44
C TRP A 209 -1.17 -2.15 -17.34
N VAL A 210 -2.28 -1.59 -16.85
CA VAL A 210 -3.54 -2.32 -16.75
C VAL A 210 -3.99 -2.83 -18.13
N ARG A 211 -3.85 -2.04 -19.20
CA ARG A 211 -4.18 -2.44 -20.58
C ARG A 211 -3.28 -3.55 -21.11
N LEU A 212 -1.98 -3.54 -20.78
CA LEU A 212 -1.07 -4.62 -21.15
C LEU A 212 -1.51 -5.97 -20.56
N ALA A 213 -2.10 -5.95 -19.37
CA ALA A 213 -2.60 -7.15 -18.70
C ALA A 213 -4.01 -7.57 -19.15
N ALA A 214 -4.52 -7.09 -20.29
CA ALA A 214 -5.87 -7.42 -20.77
C ALA A 214 -6.11 -8.92 -20.97
N LYS A 215 -5.06 -9.69 -21.26
CA LYS A 215 -5.10 -11.15 -21.37
C LYS A 215 -4.34 -11.77 -20.21
N SER A 216 -4.94 -12.75 -19.54
CA SER A 216 -4.37 -13.39 -18.36
C SER A 216 -3.07 -14.16 -18.63
N ASP A 217 -2.85 -14.62 -19.87
CA ASP A 217 -1.64 -15.34 -20.26
C ASP A 217 -0.37 -14.45 -20.22
N GLN A 218 -0.53 -13.13 -20.35
CA GLN A 218 0.57 -12.17 -20.22
C GLN A 218 1.17 -12.13 -18.80
N LEU A 219 0.45 -12.61 -17.79
CA LEU A 219 0.89 -12.72 -16.40
C LEU A 219 1.24 -14.17 -16.02
N ALA A 220 1.69 -15.00 -16.97
CA ALA A 220 1.85 -16.44 -16.77
C ALA A 220 3.15 -16.87 -16.09
N ALA A 221 4.13 -16.01 -15.94
CA ALA A 221 5.48 -16.37 -15.51
C ALA A 221 5.62 -16.46 -13.97
N GLY A 222 6.03 -17.63 -13.46
CA GLY A 222 6.55 -17.80 -12.11
C GLY A 222 5.64 -17.34 -10.98
N SER A 223 6.19 -16.56 -10.04
CA SER A 223 5.45 -15.94 -8.94
C SER A 223 4.66 -14.73 -9.42
N ILE A 224 3.70 -14.27 -8.59
CA ILE A 224 2.92 -13.04 -8.87
C ILE A 224 3.82 -11.83 -9.09
N PHE A 225 4.96 -11.74 -8.39
CA PHE A 225 5.92 -10.65 -8.53
C PHE A 225 6.70 -10.75 -9.83
N ALA A 226 7.23 -11.95 -10.17
CA ALA A 226 7.96 -12.15 -11.43
C ALA A 226 7.09 -11.90 -12.66
N ALA A 227 5.80 -12.29 -12.59
CA ALA A 227 4.83 -12.02 -13.64
C ALA A 227 4.59 -10.51 -13.81
N ALA A 228 4.42 -9.80 -12.69
CA ALA A 228 4.26 -8.35 -12.67
C ALA A 228 5.51 -7.63 -13.18
N ASP A 229 6.71 -8.00 -12.71
CA ASP A 229 7.98 -7.40 -13.13
C ASP A 229 8.16 -7.47 -14.66
N ALA A 230 7.91 -8.64 -15.26
CA ALA A 230 8.08 -8.83 -16.70
C ALA A 230 7.18 -7.90 -17.53
N LEU A 231 5.91 -7.77 -17.10
CA LEU A 231 4.95 -6.92 -17.82
C LEU A 231 5.14 -5.44 -17.49
N TRP A 232 5.59 -5.11 -16.28
CA TRP A 232 5.88 -3.75 -15.84
C TRP A 232 6.97 -3.10 -16.69
N VAL A 233 8.06 -3.85 -16.96
CA VAL A 233 9.15 -3.39 -17.84
C VAL A 233 8.62 -3.01 -19.23
N SER A 234 7.70 -3.81 -19.79
CA SER A 234 7.06 -3.50 -21.07
C SER A 234 6.21 -2.22 -21.03
N GLY A 235 5.57 -1.96 -19.88
CA GLY A 235 4.75 -0.76 -19.70
C GLY A 235 5.56 0.53 -19.59
N LEU A 236 6.82 0.46 -19.15
CA LEU A 236 7.72 1.61 -19.12
C LEU A 236 8.00 2.20 -20.50
N ASP A 237 7.87 1.40 -21.57
CA ASP A 237 8.01 1.88 -22.97
C ASP A 237 6.75 2.60 -23.47
N ALA A 238 5.61 2.39 -22.81
CA ALA A 238 4.32 2.96 -23.17
C ALA A 238 3.94 4.17 -22.30
N GLU A 239 4.84 4.62 -21.42
CA GLU A 239 4.63 5.83 -20.63
C GLU A 239 4.51 7.06 -21.55
N PRO A 240 3.52 7.96 -21.28
CA PRO A 240 3.36 9.20 -22.02
C PRO A 240 4.48 10.22 -21.72
#